data_b4a4bcf99ae9632c9553003b1539627d
#
_entry.id   b4a4bcf99ae9632c9553003b1539627d
#
_cell.length_a   1.000
_cell.length_b   1.000
_cell.length_c   1.000
_cell.angle_alpha   90.00
_cell.angle_beta   90.00
_cell.angle_gamma   90.00
#
_symmetry.space_group_name_H-M   'P 1'
#
loop_
_entity.id
_entity.type
_entity.pdbx_description
1 polymer ?
#
loop_
_entity_poly.entity_id
_entity_poly.type
_entity_poly.pdbx_seq_one_letter_code
_entity_poly.pdbx_strand_id
1 'polypeptide(L)'
;ANLVLEDGTKMKGYSFGYPSSTAGEVVFNTGISGYTEALTDPSYKGQILTLANPVVGNGGVPDTAALDEIGLRRFLESDGIKVSGLLVLDYSNEYSHWQAARSLGEWLQEEKVPALYGVDTRMLSKLIRDKGTVLGKIEFEGQPTEFADPNKQNLIAEVSTKSGPLLNHITYRPLEVCGCNIIQVWICCSAEVHLVPWDHDFTSMEYDGLIISGGPGDPMKAQEVIQNVRKVLESNRPEPLFGIGMGNLITGIAAGATSYRMQMANRGQNQPVLNTLSGQAVITAQNHAYAIDSSTLPPGWRPLFVNANDQTNEGIMHETRPIFTAQFYPDANPGPTDTEVLYE
;
A
#
# COMPACT_ATOMS: atom_id res chain seq x y z
N ALA A 1 -28.43 -1.11 -1.29
CA ALA A 1 -27.58 -1.49 -0.15
C ALA A 1 -27.26 -0.26 0.70
N ASN A 2 -26.72 -0.47 1.88
CA ASN A 2 -26.35 0.61 2.78
C ASN A 2 -24.89 0.44 3.21
N LEU A 3 -24.15 1.55 3.27
CA LEU A 3 -22.97 1.65 4.10
C LEU A 3 -23.40 1.93 5.54
N VAL A 4 -22.93 1.14 6.48
CA VAL A 4 -23.18 1.31 7.92
C VAL A 4 -21.85 1.43 8.62
N LEU A 5 -21.62 2.54 9.34
CA LEU A 5 -20.40 2.75 10.14
C LEU A 5 -20.63 2.31 11.59
N GLU A 6 -19.54 2.02 12.30
CA GLU A 6 -19.60 1.55 13.70
C GLU A 6 -20.24 2.56 14.68
N ASP A 7 -20.25 3.85 14.33
CA ASP A 7 -20.92 4.90 15.12
C ASP A 7 -22.44 4.98 14.88
N GLY A 8 -22.97 4.08 14.05
CA GLY A 8 -24.38 4.04 13.65
C GLY A 8 -24.75 4.90 12.44
N THR A 9 -23.81 5.65 11.87
CA THR A 9 -24.03 6.42 10.63
C THR A 9 -24.42 5.47 9.49
N LYS A 10 -25.48 5.79 8.76
CA LYS A 10 -25.95 5.02 7.60
C LYS A 10 -26.03 5.89 6.37
N MET A 11 -25.50 5.41 5.27
CA MET A 11 -25.57 6.04 3.96
C MET A 11 -26.13 5.04 2.95
N LYS A 12 -27.19 5.42 2.26
CA LYS A 12 -27.77 4.60 1.18
C LYS A 12 -26.91 4.72 -0.07
N GLY A 13 -26.65 3.60 -0.75
CA GLY A 13 -26.00 3.54 -2.04
C GLY A 13 -26.67 2.56 -2.99
N TYR A 14 -26.32 2.66 -4.26
CA TYR A 14 -26.76 1.76 -5.32
C TYR A 14 -25.62 0.84 -5.71
N SER A 15 -25.89 -0.46 -5.84
CA SER A 15 -24.89 -1.46 -6.20
C SER A 15 -24.52 -1.38 -7.67
N PHE A 16 -23.21 -1.48 -7.97
CA PHE A 16 -22.68 -1.67 -9.32
C PHE A 16 -21.60 -2.77 -9.40
N GLY A 17 -21.16 -3.27 -8.25
CA GLY A 17 -20.30 -4.44 -8.12
C GLY A 17 -21.07 -5.71 -7.77
N TYR A 18 -20.39 -6.68 -7.15
CA TYR A 18 -21.01 -7.94 -6.74
C TYR A 18 -21.99 -7.73 -5.57
N PRO A 19 -23.23 -8.28 -5.63
CA PRO A 19 -24.24 -8.03 -4.63
C PRO A 19 -24.06 -8.88 -3.37
N SER A 20 -23.01 -8.65 -2.61
CA SER A 20 -22.72 -9.33 -1.34
C SER A 20 -22.39 -8.32 -0.25
N SER A 21 -22.73 -8.66 0.99
CA SER A 21 -22.34 -7.87 2.16
C SER A 21 -20.88 -8.11 2.51
N THR A 22 -20.21 -7.07 2.98
CA THR A 22 -18.80 -7.12 3.43
C THR A 22 -18.58 -6.15 4.59
N ALA A 23 -17.49 -6.35 5.34
CA ALA A 23 -17.08 -5.46 6.42
C ALA A 23 -15.56 -5.23 6.38
N GLY A 24 -15.11 -4.12 6.94
CA GLY A 24 -13.71 -3.75 7.00
C GLY A 24 -13.47 -2.34 7.54
N GLU A 25 -12.24 -1.91 7.52
CA GLU A 25 -11.88 -0.52 7.79
C GLU A 25 -12.24 0.35 6.58
N VAL A 26 -13.01 1.41 6.80
CA VAL A 26 -13.37 2.35 5.73
C VAL A 26 -12.26 3.37 5.60
N VAL A 27 -11.68 3.44 4.41
CA VAL A 27 -10.57 4.34 4.08
C VAL A 27 -10.90 5.17 2.85
N PHE A 28 -10.16 6.25 2.64
CA PHE A 28 -10.34 7.06 1.43
C PHE A 28 -9.02 7.21 0.66
N ASN A 29 -9.15 7.46 -0.63
CA ASN A 29 -8.05 7.87 -1.50
C ASN A 29 -8.47 9.10 -2.29
N THR A 30 -7.60 10.10 -2.34
CA THR A 30 -7.83 11.39 -3.05
C THR A 30 -7.16 11.43 -4.43
N GLY A 31 -6.49 10.37 -4.84
CA GLY A 31 -5.91 10.26 -6.18
C GLY A 31 -6.99 10.36 -7.26
N ILE A 32 -6.72 11.17 -8.30
CA ILE A 32 -7.67 11.40 -9.39
C ILE A 32 -7.54 10.39 -10.54
N SER A 33 -6.50 9.58 -10.53
CA SER A 33 -6.19 8.53 -11.53
C SER A 33 -5.73 7.27 -10.82
N GLY A 34 -5.59 6.16 -11.58
CA GLY A 34 -5.02 4.93 -11.04
C GLY A 34 -5.94 4.17 -10.08
N TYR A 35 -7.24 4.13 -10.35
CA TYR A 35 -8.13 3.33 -9.51
C TYR A 35 -7.94 1.82 -9.71
N THR A 36 -7.46 1.37 -10.85
CA THR A 36 -7.11 -0.04 -11.11
C THR A 36 -5.94 -0.48 -10.24
N GLU A 37 -4.91 0.35 -10.15
CA GLU A 37 -3.76 0.19 -9.30
C GLU A 37 -4.19 0.21 -7.82
N ALA A 38 -4.94 1.22 -7.40
CA ALA A 38 -5.42 1.30 -6.01
C ALA A 38 -6.30 0.10 -5.59
N LEU A 39 -7.14 -0.44 -6.48
CA LEU A 39 -7.97 -1.61 -6.19
C LEU A 39 -7.15 -2.90 -6.04
N THR A 40 -6.02 -2.99 -6.73
CA THR A 40 -5.13 -4.16 -6.71
C THR A 40 -3.94 -4.02 -5.78
N ASP A 41 -3.75 -2.84 -5.15
CA ASP A 41 -2.70 -2.61 -4.16
C ASP A 41 -2.94 -3.46 -2.90
N PRO A 42 -2.02 -4.38 -2.57
CA PRO A 42 -2.10 -5.21 -1.37
C PRO A 42 -2.26 -4.42 -0.07
N SER A 43 -1.82 -3.17 -0.02
CA SER A 43 -1.93 -2.31 1.16
C SER A 43 -3.38 -1.97 1.54
N TYR A 44 -4.34 -2.14 0.61
CA TYR A 44 -5.77 -2.00 0.90
C TYR A 44 -6.47 -3.31 1.31
N LYS A 45 -5.72 -4.37 1.56
CA LYS A 45 -6.30 -5.66 1.97
C LYS A 45 -7.16 -5.51 3.23
N GLY A 46 -8.41 -6.00 3.15
CA GLY A 46 -9.36 -5.93 4.25
C GLY A 46 -10.05 -4.57 4.44
N GLN A 47 -9.82 -3.61 3.54
CA GLN A 47 -10.39 -2.26 3.64
C GLN A 47 -11.52 -2.03 2.65
N ILE A 48 -12.49 -1.19 3.02
CA ILE A 48 -13.53 -0.65 2.14
C ILE A 48 -13.00 0.69 1.64
N LEU A 49 -12.63 0.74 0.36
CA LEU A 49 -12.01 1.92 -0.24
C LEU A 49 -13.06 2.92 -0.71
N THR A 50 -12.91 4.18 -0.29
CA THR A 50 -13.71 5.31 -0.79
C THR A 50 -12.84 6.12 -1.74
N LEU A 51 -13.24 6.21 -3.01
CA LEU A 51 -12.59 7.10 -3.97
C LEU A 51 -13.26 8.49 -3.91
N ALA A 52 -12.43 9.52 -3.70
CA ALA A 52 -12.92 10.90 -3.57
C ALA A 52 -13.24 11.56 -4.93
N ASN A 53 -12.97 10.88 -6.03
CA ASN A 53 -13.24 11.37 -7.38
C ASN A 53 -14.74 11.56 -7.61
N PRO A 54 -15.16 12.63 -8.30
CA PRO A 54 -16.58 12.87 -8.58
C PRO A 54 -17.24 11.76 -9.40
N VAL A 55 -16.53 11.21 -10.39
CA VAL A 55 -16.98 10.12 -11.25
C VAL A 55 -15.88 9.08 -11.37
N VAL A 56 -16.24 7.81 -11.26
CA VAL A 56 -15.35 6.66 -11.39
C VAL A 56 -15.91 5.69 -12.44
N GLY A 57 -15.06 4.98 -13.14
CA GLY A 57 -15.43 3.98 -14.16
C GLY A 57 -15.34 4.48 -15.60
N ASN A 58 -15.30 5.79 -15.84
CA ASN A 58 -15.18 6.39 -17.18
C ASN A 58 -13.88 6.02 -17.93
N GLY A 59 -12.82 5.64 -17.21
CA GLY A 59 -11.59 5.10 -17.78
C GLY A 59 -11.67 3.62 -18.14
N GLY A 60 -12.69 2.90 -17.68
CA GLY A 60 -12.77 1.43 -17.83
C GLY A 60 -11.64 0.71 -17.08
N VAL A 61 -11.48 -0.56 -17.40
CA VAL A 61 -10.43 -1.43 -16.86
C VAL A 61 -9.62 -2.00 -18.01
N PRO A 62 -8.28 -1.92 -17.99
CA PRO A 62 -7.44 -2.50 -19.04
C PRO A 62 -7.51 -4.03 -19.02
N ASP A 63 -6.86 -4.67 -19.99
CA ASP A 63 -6.74 -6.13 -19.97
C ASP A 63 -5.93 -6.57 -18.75
N THR A 64 -6.62 -7.09 -17.76
CA THR A 64 -6.05 -7.56 -16.49
C THR A 64 -5.22 -8.84 -16.64
N ALA A 65 -5.29 -9.52 -17.79
CA ALA A 65 -4.46 -10.69 -18.10
C ALA A 65 -3.16 -10.31 -18.80
N ALA A 66 -3.03 -9.07 -19.28
CA ALA A 66 -1.84 -8.62 -19.99
C ALA A 66 -0.61 -8.69 -19.06
N LEU A 67 0.44 -9.34 -19.58
CA LEU A 67 1.73 -9.45 -18.90
C LEU A 67 2.75 -8.53 -19.61
N ASP A 68 3.72 -8.10 -18.86
CA ASP A 68 4.89 -7.42 -19.40
C ASP A 68 5.95 -8.43 -19.91
N GLU A 69 7.11 -7.93 -20.31
CA GLU A 69 8.21 -8.73 -20.87
C GLU A 69 8.80 -9.76 -19.88
N ILE A 70 8.55 -9.58 -18.60
CA ILE A 70 9.06 -10.42 -17.51
C ILE A 70 7.98 -11.29 -16.86
N GLY A 71 6.74 -11.23 -17.39
CA GLY A 71 5.63 -12.07 -16.94
C GLY A 71 4.85 -11.51 -15.74
N LEU A 72 5.04 -10.24 -15.38
CA LEU A 72 4.24 -9.56 -14.36
C LEU A 72 2.99 -8.91 -14.96
N ARG A 73 1.96 -8.68 -14.15
CA ARG A 73 0.76 -7.96 -14.58
C ARG A 73 1.10 -6.51 -14.92
N ARG A 74 0.82 -6.13 -16.17
CA ARG A 74 1.25 -4.84 -16.71
C ARG A 74 0.52 -3.63 -16.12
N PHE A 75 -0.74 -3.80 -15.70
CA PHE A 75 -1.63 -2.70 -15.31
C PHE A 75 -2.19 -2.86 -13.89
N LEU A 76 -1.66 -3.78 -13.12
CA LEU A 76 -2.14 -4.10 -11.79
C LEU A 76 -0.97 -4.18 -10.81
N GLU A 77 -1.22 -3.81 -9.55
CA GLU A 77 -0.25 -3.92 -8.46
C GLU A 77 -0.11 -5.35 -7.92
N SER A 78 -1.09 -6.22 -8.22
CA SER A 78 -1.07 -7.64 -7.85
C SER A 78 -1.97 -8.48 -8.75
N ASP A 79 -2.16 -9.75 -8.40
CA ASP A 79 -2.90 -10.75 -9.17
C ASP A 79 -4.42 -10.54 -9.25
N GLY A 80 -4.99 -9.55 -8.52
CA GLY A 80 -6.41 -9.23 -8.52
C GLY A 80 -6.78 -8.18 -7.48
N ILE A 81 -8.07 -7.90 -7.33
CA ILE A 81 -8.58 -6.88 -6.40
C ILE A 81 -8.31 -7.29 -4.94
N LYS A 82 -7.80 -6.37 -4.14
CA LYS A 82 -7.46 -6.58 -2.71
C LYS A 82 -8.40 -5.88 -1.76
N VAL A 83 -9.12 -4.86 -2.20
CA VAL A 83 -10.11 -4.16 -1.38
C VAL A 83 -11.28 -5.08 -1.06
N SER A 84 -11.86 -4.93 0.14
CA SER A 84 -13.06 -5.66 0.55
C SER A 84 -14.34 -5.07 -0.04
N GLY A 85 -14.31 -3.81 -0.46
CA GLY A 85 -15.44 -3.11 -1.07
C GLY A 85 -15.04 -1.75 -1.62
N LEU A 86 -15.88 -1.17 -2.48
CA LEU A 86 -15.63 0.12 -3.12
C LEU A 86 -16.83 1.07 -2.93
N LEU A 87 -16.53 2.32 -2.57
CA LEU A 87 -17.52 3.40 -2.42
C LEU A 87 -17.16 4.56 -3.33
N VAL A 88 -18.10 5.02 -4.13
CA VAL A 88 -17.92 6.15 -5.05
C VAL A 88 -19.12 7.10 -5.00
N LEU A 89 -18.90 8.36 -5.37
CA LEU A 89 -19.98 9.33 -5.47
C LEU A 89 -20.85 9.03 -6.69
N ASP A 90 -20.23 8.91 -7.86
CA ASP A 90 -20.91 8.57 -9.10
C ASP A 90 -20.14 7.53 -9.89
N TYR A 91 -20.86 6.68 -10.63
CA TYR A 91 -20.32 5.59 -11.42
C TYR A 91 -20.72 5.71 -12.88
N SER A 92 -19.74 5.71 -13.77
CA SER A 92 -19.97 5.62 -15.20
C SER A 92 -19.87 4.17 -15.68
N ASN A 93 -20.95 3.63 -16.22
CA ASN A 93 -20.94 2.32 -16.86
C ASN A 93 -20.29 2.38 -18.26
N GLU A 94 -20.30 3.55 -18.88
CA GLU A 94 -19.66 3.80 -20.16
C GLU A 94 -18.20 4.25 -19.96
N TYR A 95 -17.30 3.70 -20.76
CA TYR A 95 -15.87 4.03 -20.70
C TYR A 95 -15.33 4.33 -22.09
N SER A 96 -14.27 5.13 -22.16
CA SER A 96 -13.71 5.61 -23.43
C SER A 96 -12.18 5.65 -23.48
N HIS A 97 -11.49 5.15 -22.44
CA HIS A 97 -10.04 5.10 -22.45
C HIS A 97 -9.53 4.07 -23.47
N TRP A 98 -8.49 4.40 -24.22
CA TRP A 98 -7.97 3.55 -25.31
C TRP A 98 -7.44 2.17 -24.86
N GLN A 99 -7.03 2.05 -23.60
CA GLN A 99 -6.59 0.77 -23.00
C GLN A 99 -7.73 -0.05 -22.39
N ALA A 100 -8.93 0.51 -22.31
CA ALA A 100 -10.02 -0.16 -21.62
C ALA A 100 -10.51 -1.38 -22.42
N ALA A 101 -10.58 -2.53 -21.76
CA ALA A 101 -11.09 -3.77 -22.28
C ALA A 101 -12.50 -4.10 -21.76
N ARG A 102 -12.88 -3.57 -20.59
CA ARG A 102 -14.18 -3.82 -19.94
C ARG A 102 -14.55 -2.71 -18.97
N SER A 103 -15.79 -2.71 -18.47
CA SER A 103 -16.25 -1.79 -17.45
C SER A 103 -15.71 -2.16 -16.07
N LEU A 104 -15.62 -1.18 -15.17
CA LEU A 104 -15.26 -1.40 -13.77
C LEU A 104 -16.28 -2.30 -13.06
N GLY A 105 -17.59 -2.14 -13.35
CA GLY A 105 -18.64 -2.96 -12.75
C GLY A 105 -18.52 -4.44 -13.12
N GLU A 106 -18.23 -4.76 -14.39
CA GLU A 106 -18.00 -6.15 -14.83
C GLU A 106 -16.81 -6.77 -14.09
N TRP A 107 -15.71 -6.05 -13.96
CA TRP A 107 -14.53 -6.54 -13.25
C TRP A 107 -14.82 -6.81 -11.76
N LEU A 108 -15.47 -5.86 -11.07
CA LEU A 108 -15.86 -6.03 -9.67
C LEU A 108 -16.82 -7.21 -9.45
N GLN A 109 -17.71 -7.50 -10.42
CA GLN A 109 -18.59 -8.67 -10.35
C GLN A 109 -17.83 -9.97 -10.51
N GLU A 110 -16.88 -10.05 -11.43
CA GLU A 110 -16.02 -11.23 -11.62
C GLU A 110 -15.17 -11.52 -10.38
N GLU A 111 -14.55 -10.49 -9.81
CA GLU A 111 -13.72 -10.59 -8.60
C GLU A 111 -14.55 -10.69 -7.30
N LYS A 112 -15.89 -10.67 -7.43
CA LYS A 112 -16.85 -10.78 -6.31
C LYS A 112 -16.69 -9.68 -5.26
N VAL A 113 -16.36 -8.46 -5.67
CA VAL A 113 -16.19 -7.30 -4.81
C VAL A 113 -17.44 -6.42 -4.81
N PRO A 114 -18.06 -6.16 -3.66
CA PRO A 114 -19.19 -5.25 -3.56
C PRO A 114 -18.78 -3.81 -3.77
N ALA A 115 -19.61 -3.06 -4.49
CA ALA A 115 -19.39 -1.65 -4.75
C ALA A 115 -20.69 -0.86 -4.75
N LEU A 116 -20.64 0.35 -4.18
CA LEU A 116 -21.78 1.27 -4.10
C LEU A 116 -21.43 2.63 -4.72
N TYR A 117 -22.37 3.18 -5.51
CA TYR A 117 -22.37 4.58 -5.92
C TYR A 117 -23.53 5.34 -5.29
N GLY A 118 -23.51 6.66 -5.37
CA GLY A 118 -24.48 7.54 -4.71
C GLY A 118 -24.17 7.78 -3.23
N VAL A 119 -22.95 7.44 -2.78
CA VAL A 119 -22.48 7.68 -1.42
C VAL A 119 -21.81 9.06 -1.37
N ASP A 120 -22.12 9.88 -0.36
CA ASP A 120 -21.43 11.15 -0.13
C ASP A 120 -19.98 10.92 0.32
N THR A 121 -19.10 10.70 -0.67
CA THR A 121 -17.67 10.41 -0.44
C THR A 121 -16.94 11.59 0.20
N ARG A 122 -17.39 12.83 -0.03
CA ARG A 122 -16.79 14.01 0.60
C ARG A 122 -17.10 14.09 2.08
N MET A 123 -18.38 13.86 2.48
CA MET A 123 -18.75 13.78 3.88
C MET A 123 -18.03 12.63 4.57
N LEU A 124 -17.97 11.46 3.93
CA LEU A 124 -17.31 10.27 4.44
C LEU A 124 -15.81 10.50 4.66
N SER A 125 -15.11 11.09 3.68
CA SER A 125 -13.68 11.41 3.80
C SER A 125 -13.40 12.40 4.94
N LYS A 126 -14.26 13.41 5.15
CA LYS A 126 -14.15 14.32 6.29
C LYS A 126 -14.35 13.59 7.62
N LEU A 127 -15.36 12.73 7.71
CA LEU A 127 -15.64 11.93 8.89
C LEU A 127 -14.46 11.02 9.26
N ILE A 128 -13.91 10.31 8.27
CA ILE A 128 -12.73 9.46 8.47
C ILE A 128 -11.52 10.29 8.93
N ARG A 129 -11.31 11.46 8.32
CA ARG A 129 -10.20 12.34 8.71
C ARG A 129 -10.34 12.84 10.15
N ASP A 130 -11.55 13.18 10.58
CA ASP A 130 -11.79 13.71 11.92
C ASP A 130 -11.72 12.62 13.00
N LYS A 131 -12.15 11.38 12.69
CA LYS A 131 -12.18 10.25 13.62
C LYS A 131 -10.96 9.34 13.59
N GLY A 132 -10.21 9.35 12.50
CA GLY A 132 -9.11 8.42 12.26
C GLY A 132 -9.63 7.09 11.70
N THR A 133 -9.46 6.01 12.43
CA THR A 133 -9.95 4.69 12.02
C THR A 133 -11.45 4.57 12.20
N VAL A 134 -12.14 4.13 11.15
CA VAL A 134 -13.59 3.91 11.14
C VAL A 134 -13.87 2.52 10.57
N LEU A 135 -14.50 1.66 11.36
CA LEU A 135 -14.99 0.39 10.84
C LEU A 135 -16.36 0.60 10.18
N GLY A 136 -16.57 -0.08 9.08
CA GLY A 136 -17.82 -0.05 8.34
C GLY A 136 -18.19 -1.37 7.72
N LYS A 137 -19.42 -1.42 7.23
CA LYS A 137 -19.91 -2.56 6.46
C LYS A 137 -20.81 -2.09 5.31
N ILE A 138 -20.68 -2.74 4.18
CA ILE A 138 -21.65 -2.68 3.08
C ILE A 138 -22.67 -3.78 3.35
N GLU A 139 -23.94 -3.42 3.55
CA GLU A 139 -24.99 -4.35 3.94
C GLU A 139 -26.09 -4.39 2.88
N PHE A 140 -26.33 -5.57 2.34
CA PHE A 140 -27.43 -5.86 1.43
C PHE A 140 -28.63 -6.40 2.22
N GLU A 141 -29.82 -6.15 1.71
CA GLU A 141 -31.05 -6.65 2.31
C GLU A 141 -31.04 -8.19 2.37
N GLY A 142 -31.33 -8.72 3.55
CA GLY A 142 -31.32 -10.17 3.78
C GLY A 142 -29.92 -10.80 3.96
N GLN A 143 -28.85 -10.00 3.95
CA GLN A 143 -27.48 -10.48 4.13
C GLN A 143 -26.79 -9.71 5.29
N PRO A 144 -27.19 -9.95 6.55
CA PRO A 144 -26.54 -9.27 7.68
C PRO A 144 -25.07 -9.68 7.80
N THR A 145 -24.22 -8.72 8.15
CA THR A 145 -22.80 -8.97 8.42
C THR A 145 -22.35 -8.23 9.67
N GLU A 146 -21.37 -8.79 10.38
CA GLU A 146 -20.76 -8.18 11.56
C GLU A 146 -19.64 -7.24 11.17
N PHE A 147 -19.31 -6.29 12.06
CA PHE A 147 -18.12 -5.45 11.87
C PHE A 147 -16.85 -6.29 11.99
N ALA A 148 -15.92 -6.08 11.09
CA ALA A 148 -14.63 -6.75 11.09
C ALA A 148 -13.51 -5.71 11.11
N ASP A 149 -12.57 -5.88 12.05
CA ASP A 149 -11.35 -5.08 12.10
C ASP A 149 -10.21 -5.87 11.47
N PRO A 150 -9.76 -5.51 10.27
CA PRO A 150 -8.71 -6.24 9.56
C PRO A 150 -7.36 -6.18 10.28
N ASN A 151 -7.10 -5.15 11.08
CA ASN A 151 -5.83 -4.98 11.80
C ASN A 151 -5.65 -6.01 12.95
N LYS A 152 -6.68 -6.78 13.29
CA LYS A 152 -6.56 -7.90 14.24
C LYS A 152 -5.87 -9.13 13.64
N GLN A 153 -5.82 -9.21 12.31
CA GLN A 153 -5.23 -10.32 11.56
C GLN A 153 -3.82 -9.95 11.07
N ASN A 154 -3.03 -10.97 10.71
CA ASN A 154 -1.76 -10.75 10.04
C ASN A 154 -1.99 -10.61 8.53
N LEU A 155 -2.32 -9.40 8.10
CA LEU A 155 -2.59 -9.11 6.69
C LEU A 155 -1.36 -9.26 5.80
N ILE A 156 -0.15 -9.08 6.35
CA ILE A 156 1.10 -9.27 5.62
C ILE A 156 1.21 -10.72 5.17
N ALA A 157 0.93 -11.68 6.07
CA ALA A 157 0.93 -13.10 5.74
C ALA A 157 -0.12 -13.48 4.68
N GLU A 158 -1.24 -12.75 4.61
CA GLU A 158 -2.29 -13.01 3.62
C GLU A 158 -1.93 -12.54 2.21
N VAL A 159 -1.18 -11.43 2.09
CA VAL A 159 -0.80 -10.85 0.79
C VAL A 159 0.57 -11.29 0.32
N SER A 160 1.41 -11.79 1.22
CA SER A 160 2.76 -12.24 0.91
C SER A 160 2.75 -13.40 -0.10
N THR A 161 3.75 -13.43 -0.97
CA THR A 161 3.96 -14.58 -1.86
C THR A 161 4.15 -15.88 -1.05
N LYS A 162 3.65 -16.97 -1.59
CA LYS A 162 3.78 -18.31 -0.96
C LYS A 162 4.93 -19.13 -1.55
N SER A 163 5.42 -18.73 -2.72
CA SER A 163 6.57 -19.34 -3.39
C SER A 163 7.21 -18.29 -4.26
N GLY A 164 8.49 -18.00 -4.03
CA GLY A 164 9.20 -17.03 -4.85
C GLY A 164 9.46 -17.52 -6.26
N PRO A 165 9.03 -16.85 -7.32
CA PRO A 165 9.61 -17.05 -8.64
C PRO A 165 11.03 -16.47 -8.64
N LEU A 166 11.99 -17.24 -9.18
CA LEU A 166 13.26 -16.68 -9.66
C LEU A 166 12.94 -15.86 -10.92
N LEU A 167 12.98 -14.55 -10.81
CA LEU A 167 12.89 -13.66 -11.96
C LEU A 167 14.31 -13.45 -12.47
N ASN A 168 14.69 -14.21 -13.49
CA ASN A 168 16.02 -14.14 -14.11
C ASN A 168 16.13 -12.93 -15.03
N HIS A 169 16.94 -11.92 -14.66
CA HIS A 169 17.85 -11.23 -15.58
C HIS A 169 18.89 -10.36 -14.82
N ILE A 170 20.10 -10.87 -14.75
CA ILE A 170 21.46 -10.27 -14.86
C ILE A 170 21.92 -9.23 -13.80
N THR A 171 22.89 -9.60 -12.99
CA THR A 171 24.05 -8.98 -12.33
C THR A 171 23.95 -8.47 -10.90
N TYR A 172 22.84 -8.07 -10.36
CA TYR A 172 22.67 -7.79 -8.93
C TYR A 172 21.57 -8.69 -8.35
N ARG A 173 21.72 -9.11 -7.08
CA ARG A 173 20.76 -9.97 -6.39
C ARG A 173 20.11 -9.21 -5.23
N PRO A 174 19.17 -8.27 -5.48
CA PRO A 174 18.38 -7.73 -4.41
C PRO A 174 17.41 -8.80 -3.92
N LEU A 175 17.28 -8.91 -2.61
CA LEU A 175 16.33 -9.77 -1.95
C LEU A 175 15.13 -8.91 -1.53
N GLU A 176 13.95 -9.21 -2.07
CA GLU A 176 12.72 -8.51 -1.72
C GLU A 176 11.86 -9.35 -0.77
N VAL A 177 11.49 -8.77 0.36
CA VAL A 177 10.64 -9.37 1.39
C VAL A 177 9.30 -8.65 1.41
N CYS A 178 8.20 -9.33 1.11
CA CYS A 178 6.83 -8.81 0.99
C CYS A 178 6.49 -8.10 -0.34
N GLY A 179 5.58 -8.67 -1.10
CA GLY A 179 5.30 -8.29 -2.47
C GLY A 179 4.38 -7.07 -2.66
N CYS A 180 4.96 -6.01 -3.16
CA CYS A 180 4.28 -4.99 -3.98
C CYS A 180 5.17 -4.74 -5.21
N ASN A 181 4.64 -4.17 -6.30
CA ASN A 181 5.23 -4.06 -7.64
C ASN A 181 6.57 -3.30 -7.81
N ILE A 182 7.35 -3.17 -6.77
CA ILE A 182 8.73 -2.64 -6.81
C ILE A 182 9.64 -3.47 -7.73
N ILE A 183 9.27 -4.71 -7.98
CA ILE A 183 9.98 -5.67 -8.84
C ILE A 183 10.24 -5.12 -10.24
N GLN A 184 9.28 -4.43 -10.87
CA GLN A 184 9.44 -3.89 -12.23
C GLN A 184 10.56 -2.86 -12.33
N VAL A 185 10.69 -1.98 -11.34
CA VAL A 185 11.71 -0.93 -11.33
C VAL A 185 13.11 -1.54 -11.28
N TRP A 186 13.34 -2.54 -10.42
CA TRP A 186 14.65 -3.17 -10.25
C TRP A 186 15.07 -4.05 -11.43
N ILE A 187 14.11 -4.70 -12.09
CA ILE A 187 14.42 -5.48 -13.30
C ILE A 187 14.80 -4.57 -14.45
N CYS A 188 14.19 -3.39 -14.58
CA CYS A 188 14.64 -2.37 -15.54
C CYS A 188 16.09 -1.92 -15.29
N CYS A 189 16.58 -2.01 -14.05
CA CYS A 189 17.98 -1.74 -13.67
C CYS A 189 18.91 -2.94 -13.86
N SER A 190 18.48 -4.01 -14.54
CA SER A 190 19.27 -5.24 -14.79
C SER A 190 19.65 -6.02 -13.52
N ALA A 191 18.78 -6.03 -12.51
CA ALA A 191 18.96 -6.79 -11.27
C ALA A 191 18.30 -8.18 -11.37
N GLU A 192 18.92 -9.19 -10.73
CA GLU A 192 18.30 -10.50 -10.47
C GLU A 192 17.54 -10.43 -9.14
N VAL A 193 16.22 -10.38 -9.17
CA VAL A 193 15.39 -10.22 -7.97
C VAL A 193 14.95 -11.57 -7.42
N HIS A 194 15.27 -11.84 -6.16
CA HIS A 194 14.80 -12.99 -5.41
C HIS A 194 13.64 -12.57 -4.51
N LEU A 195 12.40 -12.90 -4.89
CA LEU A 195 11.22 -12.64 -4.09
C LEU A 195 11.04 -13.76 -3.06
N VAL A 196 10.95 -13.39 -1.78
CA VAL A 196 10.77 -14.35 -0.68
C VAL A 196 9.55 -14.03 0.16
N PRO A 197 8.90 -15.04 0.78
CA PRO A 197 7.81 -14.81 1.72
C PRO A 197 8.21 -13.96 2.91
N TRP A 198 7.23 -13.29 3.54
CA TRP A 198 7.44 -12.40 4.69
C TRP A 198 8.10 -13.08 5.90
N ASP A 199 7.87 -14.39 6.09
CA ASP A 199 8.39 -15.22 7.18
C ASP A 199 9.69 -15.98 6.82
N HIS A 200 10.21 -15.77 5.60
CA HIS A 200 11.42 -16.44 5.15
C HIS A 200 12.65 -15.95 5.93
N ASP A 201 13.50 -16.89 6.34
CA ASP A 201 14.80 -16.55 6.95
C ASP A 201 15.86 -16.26 5.88
N PHE A 202 15.98 -14.97 5.53
CA PHE A 202 16.96 -14.46 4.57
C PHE A 202 18.32 -14.12 5.19
N THR A 203 18.51 -14.34 6.48
CA THR A 203 19.73 -13.93 7.20
C THR A 203 20.97 -14.72 6.78
N SER A 204 20.76 -15.93 6.27
CA SER A 204 21.84 -16.80 5.76
C SER A 204 22.02 -16.74 4.24
N MET A 205 21.18 -15.99 3.52
CA MET A 205 21.27 -15.86 2.07
C MET A 205 22.41 -14.92 1.65
N GLU A 206 22.96 -15.17 0.48
CA GLU A 206 23.86 -14.23 -0.20
C GLU A 206 23.05 -13.34 -1.13
N TYR A 207 23.19 -12.04 -1.01
CA TYR A 207 22.57 -11.01 -1.84
C TYR A 207 23.43 -9.74 -1.85
N ASP A 208 23.29 -8.91 -2.87
CA ASP A 208 24.03 -7.66 -3.01
C ASP A 208 23.26 -6.47 -2.38
N GLY A 209 21.97 -6.62 -2.11
CA GLY A 209 21.12 -5.65 -1.43
C GLY A 209 19.82 -6.27 -0.93
N LEU A 210 19.23 -5.70 0.12
CA LEU A 210 17.99 -6.15 0.74
C LEU A 210 16.93 -5.08 0.60
N ILE A 211 15.76 -5.47 0.07
CA ILE A 211 14.59 -4.61 0.00
C ILE A 211 13.50 -5.18 0.89
N ILE A 212 12.96 -4.34 1.76
CA ILE A 212 11.77 -4.65 2.54
C ILE A 212 10.62 -3.82 1.95
N SER A 213 9.72 -4.46 1.23
CA SER A 213 8.67 -3.76 0.49
C SER A 213 7.46 -3.38 1.35
N GLY A 214 6.46 -2.76 0.72
CA GLY A 214 5.21 -2.35 1.35
C GLY A 214 4.35 -3.53 1.81
N GLY A 215 3.27 -3.22 2.53
CA GLY A 215 2.32 -4.21 2.99
C GLY A 215 1.22 -3.59 3.85
N PRO A 216 0.11 -4.31 4.07
CA PRO A 216 -1.03 -3.85 4.84
C PRO A 216 -0.90 -4.10 6.34
N GLY A 217 -1.71 -3.38 7.12
CA GLY A 217 -2.00 -3.68 8.51
C GLY A 217 -1.01 -3.14 9.54
N ASP A 218 -1.00 -3.77 10.70
CA ASP A 218 -0.18 -3.40 11.85
C ASP A 218 1.22 -4.00 11.72
N PRO A 219 2.32 -3.20 11.70
CA PRO A 219 3.69 -3.71 11.61
C PRO A 219 4.03 -4.68 12.75
N MET A 220 3.43 -4.53 13.92
CA MET A 220 3.67 -5.43 15.07
C MET A 220 3.17 -6.86 14.85
N LYS A 221 2.37 -7.11 13.79
CA LYS A 221 1.95 -8.47 13.39
C LYS A 221 3.02 -9.20 12.57
N ALA A 222 4.06 -8.51 12.11
CA ALA A 222 5.14 -9.05 11.28
C ALA A 222 6.41 -9.38 12.10
N GLN A 223 6.25 -10.05 13.24
CA GLN A 223 7.34 -10.29 14.18
C GLN A 223 8.51 -11.07 13.57
N GLU A 224 8.23 -12.03 12.69
CA GLU A 224 9.25 -12.87 12.04
C GLU A 224 10.20 -12.02 11.18
N VAL A 225 9.65 -11.18 10.30
CA VAL A 225 10.48 -10.31 9.46
C VAL A 225 11.20 -9.25 10.29
N ILE A 226 10.56 -8.69 11.33
CA ILE A 226 11.23 -7.75 12.26
C ILE A 226 12.46 -8.40 12.89
N GLN A 227 12.35 -9.64 13.36
CA GLN A 227 13.47 -10.37 13.96
C GLN A 227 14.57 -10.65 12.95
N ASN A 228 14.23 -11.03 11.72
CA ASN A 228 15.20 -11.29 10.66
C ASN A 228 15.93 -10.00 10.25
N VAL A 229 15.22 -8.89 10.09
CA VAL A 229 15.84 -7.57 9.83
C VAL A 229 16.74 -7.16 11.00
N ARG A 230 16.34 -7.38 12.25
CA ARG A 230 17.18 -7.10 13.42
C ARG A 230 18.50 -7.87 13.38
N LYS A 231 18.47 -9.17 13.07
CA LYS A 231 19.69 -9.97 12.88
C LYS A 231 20.61 -9.40 11.79
N VAL A 232 20.03 -8.94 10.67
CA VAL A 232 20.79 -8.28 9.58
C VAL A 232 21.41 -6.96 10.07
N LEU A 233 20.68 -6.16 10.82
CA LEU A 233 21.20 -4.92 11.40
C LEU A 233 22.35 -5.17 12.40
N GLU A 234 22.25 -6.22 13.21
CA GLU A 234 23.27 -6.61 14.19
C GLU A 234 24.50 -7.26 13.56
N SER A 235 24.36 -7.90 12.41
CA SER A 235 25.46 -8.64 11.75
C SER A 235 26.52 -7.76 11.08
N ASN A 236 26.33 -6.44 11.04
CA ASN A 236 27.23 -5.48 10.38
C ASN A 236 27.55 -5.82 8.90
N ARG A 237 26.64 -6.46 8.20
CA ARG A 237 26.77 -6.73 6.76
C ARG A 237 26.90 -5.41 5.98
N PRO A 238 27.76 -5.37 4.93
CA PRO A 238 27.98 -4.15 4.15
C PRO A 238 26.88 -3.86 3.12
N GLU A 239 26.03 -4.85 2.81
CA GLU A 239 25.01 -4.74 1.78
C GLU A 239 23.99 -3.67 2.13
N PRO A 240 23.52 -2.88 1.16
CA PRO A 240 22.51 -1.87 1.37
C PRO A 240 21.15 -2.49 1.75
N LEU A 241 20.39 -1.76 2.57
CA LEU A 241 19.01 -2.08 2.89
C LEU A 241 18.11 -0.90 2.56
N PHE A 242 17.07 -1.17 1.78
CA PHE A 242 16.02 -0.20 1.45
C PHE A 242 14.67 -0.68 1.94
N GLY A 243 14.04 0.09 2.84
CA GLY A 243 12.70 -0.20 3.36
C GLY A 243 11.66 0.75 2.77
N ILE A 244 10.55 0.22 2.22
CA ILE A 244 9.50 1.01 1.57
C ILE A 244 8.16 0.75 2.25
N GLY A 245 7.41 1.80 2.62
CA GLY A 245 6.12 1.68 3.24
C GLY A 245 6.16 0.87 4.55
N MET A 246 5.58 -0.33 4.56
CA MET A 246 5.70 -1.25 5.69
C MET A 246 7.16 -1.58 6.03
N GLY A 247 8.04 -1.63 5.02
CA GLY A 247 9.48 -1.86 5.19
C GLY A 247 10.18 -0.74 5.98
N ASN A 248 9.73 0.51 5.89
CA ASN A 248 10.19 1.59 6.77
C ASN A 248 9.85 1.29 8.23
N LEU A 249 8.60 0.90 8.51
CA LEU A 249 8.14 0.58 9.87
C LEU A 249 8.88 -0.63 10.44
N ILE A 250 9.02 -1.70 9.66
CA ILE A 250 9.75 -2.92 10.06
C ILE A 250 11.20 -2.59 10.36
N THR A 251 11.88 -1.82 9.48
CA THR A 251 13.29 -1.45 9.68
C THR A 251 13.47 -0.58 10.92
N GLY A 252 12.60 0.41 11.13
CA GLY A 252 12.64 1.27 12.31
C GLY A 252 12.42 0.49 13.61
N ILE A 253 11.45 -0.41 13.64
CA ILE A 253 11.18 -1.27 14.81
C ILE A 253 12.34 -2.25 15.04
N ALA A 254 12.90 -2.83 13.99
CA ALA A 254 14.07 -3.71 14.09
C ALA A 254 15.30 -2.98 14.62
N ALA A 255 15.49 -1.71 14.28
CA ALA A 255 16.54 -0.84 14.81
C ALA A 255 16.34 -0.48 16.28
N GLY A 256 15.12 -0.59 16.82
CA GLY A 256 14.77 -0.29 18.19
C GLY A 256 13.87 0.92 18.41
N ALA A 257 13.42 1.56 17.34
CA ALA A 257 12.43 2.63 17.43
C ALA A 257 11.02 2.08 17.68
N THR A 258 10.09 2.94 18.06
CA THR A 258 8.66 2.61 18.20
C THR A 258 7.86 3.14 17.02
N SER A 259 6.86 2.39 16.61
CA SER A 259 5.83 2.85 15.69
C SER A 259 4.55 3.19 16.43
N TYR A 260 3.77 4.10 15.88
CA TYR A 260 2.46 4.45 16.44
C TYR A 260 1.42 4.54 15.33
N ARG A 261 0.16 4.31 15.69
CA ARG A 261 -0.96 4.53 14.76
C ARG A 261 -1.28 6.02 14.74
N MET A 262 -1.30 6.58 13.55
CA MET A 262 -1.61 8.00 13.33
C MET A 262 -3.10 8.25 13.59
N GLN A 263 -3.42 9.41 14.15
CA GLN A 263 -4.82 9.84 14.28
C GLN A 263 -5.45 10.04 12.90
N MET A 264 -4.71 10.59 11.97
CA MET A 264 -5.13 10.80 10.59
C MET A 264 -4.11 10.15 9.66
N ALA A 265 -4.57 9.16 8.89
CA ALA A 265 -3.74 8.45 7.92
C ALA A 265 -3.41 9.34 6.72
N ASN A 266 -2.19 9.22 6.21
CA ASN A 266 -1.76 9.88 4.98
C ASN A 266 -2.12 9.00 3.79
N ARG A 267 -3.09 9.46 2.97
CA ARG A 267 -3.57 8.75 1.77
C ARG A 267 -3.83 9.73 0.64
N GLY A 268 -3.07 9.58 -0.44
CA GLY A 268 -3.19 10.42 -1.64
C GLY A 268 -1.88 10.54 -2.40
N GLN A 269 -1.96 11.16 -3.57
CA GLN A 269 -0.84 11.31 -4.52
C GLN A 269 -0.18 12.70 -4.45
N ASN A 270 -0.49 13.50 -3.45
CA ASN A 270 -0.07 14.90 -3.35
C ASN A 270 0.46 15.26 -1.95
N GLN A 271 1.17 14.34 -1.33
CA GLN A 271 1.72 14.52 0.00
C GLN A 271 3.13 15.13 -0.09
N PRO A 272 3.34 16.34 0.42
CA PRO A 272 4.65 16.98 0.39
C PRO A 272 5.55 16.40 1.49
N VAL A 273 6.75 16.00 1.09
CA VAL A 273 7.77 15.45 1.98
C VAL A 273 9.05 16.23 1.85
N LEU A 274 9.66 16.57 2.99
CA LEU A 274 10.94 17.24 3.07
C LEU A 274 12.06 16.23 3.21
N ASN A 275 13.02 16.23 2.29
CA ASN A 275 14.28 15.51 2.43
C ASN A 275 15.19 16.31 3.38
N THR A 276 15.53 15.73 4.52
CA THR A 276 16.30 16.42 5.59
C THR A 276 17.76 16.65 5.23
N LEU A 277 18.31 15.91 4.24
CA LEU A 277 19.69 16.07 3.78
C LEU A 277 19.83 17.24 2.82
N SER A 278 18.95 17.32 1.83
CA SER A 278 19.02 18.34 0.77
C SER A 278 18.24 19.59 1.13
N GLY A 279 17.28 19.51 2.04
CA GLY A 279 16.31 20.58 2.32
C GLY A 279 15.28 20.77 1.22
N GLN A 280 15.22 19.88 0.25
CA GLN A 280 14.24 19.93 -0.85
C GLN A 280 12.93 19.26 -0.44
N ALA A 281 11.83 19.84 -0.87
CA ALA A 281 10.51 19.23 -0.77
C ALA A 281 10.18 18.51 -2.09
N VAL A 282 9.62 17.31 -1.98
CA VAL A 282 9.14 16.48 -3.08
C VAL A 282 7.68 16.13 -2.84
N ILE A 283 6.93 15.89 -3.91
CA ILE A 283 5.54 15.43 -3.81
C ILE A 283 5.53 13.90 -3.93
N THR A 284 4.80 13.25 -3.04
CA THR A 284 4.80 11.79 -2.92
C THR A 284 3.40 11.19 -2.96
N ALA A 285 3.33 9.92 -3.37
CA ALA A 285 2.15 9.08 -3.20
C ALA A 285 2.25 8.32 -1.88
N GLN A 286 1.22 8.43 -1.03
CA GLN A 286 1.21 7.81 0.30
C GLN A 286 -0.07 7.04 0.54
N ASN A 287 0.05 5.93 1.27
CA ASN A 287 -1.07 5.14 1.79
C ASN A 287 -0.65 4.43 3.08
N HIS A 288 -0.65 5.16 4.19
CA HIS A 288 -0.28 4.57 5.48
C HIS A 288 -1.04 5.19 6.66
N ALA A 289 -1.23 4.38 7.70
CA ALA A 289 -1.85 4.76 8.96
C ALA A 289 -0.90 4.62 10.17
N TYR A 290 0.34 4.20 9.93
CA TYR A 290 1.37 4.07 10.95
C TYR A 290 2.58 4.91 10.58
N ALA A 291 3.29 5.43 11.58
CA ALA A 291 4.54 6.16 11.42
C ALA A 291 5.55 5.74 12.51
N ILE A 292 6.83 5.97 12.25
CA ILE A 292 7.89 5.82 13.25
C ILE A 292 7.91 7.06 14.13
N ASP A 293 7.99 6.87 15.45
CA ASP A 293 8.27 7.95 16.38
C ASP A 293 9.75 8.34 16.31
N SER A 294 10.04 9.44 15.63
CA SER A 294 11.40 9.94 15.43
C SER A 294 12.15 10.21 16.73
N SER A 295 11.44 10.48 17.84
CA SER A 295 12.05 10.72 19.14
C SER A 295 12.64 9.46 19.79
N THR A 296 12.23 8.29 19.31
CA THR A 296 12.67 6.98 19.80
C THR A 296 13.77 6.35 18.95
N LEU A 297 14.23 7.02 17.90
CA LEU A 297 15.32 6.52 17.07
C LEU A 297 16.60 6.34 17.90
N PRO A 298 17.26 5.17 17.80
CA PRO A 298 18.48 4.93 18.53
C PRO A 298 19.66 5.71 17.94
N PRO A 299 20.80 5.83 18.70
CA PRO A 299 22.02 6.48 18.17
C PRO A 299 22.46 5.90 16.84
N GLY A 300 22.91 6.76 15.92
CA GLY A 300 23.30 6.38 14.55
C GLY A 300 22.15 6.35 13.54
N TRP A 301 20.93 6.63 13.99
CA TRP A 301 19.77 6.75 13.12
C TRP A 301 19.18 8.16 13.19
N ARG A 302 18.66 8.62 12.05
CA ARG A 302 17.99 9.91 11.94
C ARG A 302 16.86 9.89 10.92
N PRO A 303 15.88 10.79 11.00
CA PRO A 303 14.91 10.99 9.94
C PRO A 303 15.60 11.38 8.64
N LEU A 304 15.23 10.72 7.54
CA LEU A 304 15.63 11.08 6.17
C LEU A 304 14.55 11.94 5.52
N PHE A 305 13.30 11.54 5.74
CA PHE A 305 12.14 12.22 5.19
C PHE A 305 11.13 12.57 6.27
N VAL A 306 10.50 13.73 6.13
CA VAL A 306 9.48 14.26 7.07
C VAL A 306 8.33 14.86 6.27
N ASN A 307 7.10 14.51 6.59
CA ASN A 307 5.92 15.11 5.96
C ASN A 307 5.84 16.61 6.30
N ALA A 308 5.70 17.46 5.28
CA ALA A 308 5.68 18.90 5.47
C ALA A 308 4.36 19.41 6.09
N ASN A 309 3.28 18.63 6.04
CA ASN A 309 1.96 19.01 6.57
C ASN A 309 1.81 18.69 8.08
N ASP A 310 2.15 17.48 8.49
CA ASP A 310 1.88 16.97 9.83
C ASP A 310 3.13 16.59 10.63
N GLN A 311 4.32 16.72 10.02
CA GLN A 311 5.63 16.45 10.61
C GLN A 311 5.84 14.97 10.98
N THR A 312 5.04 14.06 10.45
CA THR A 312 5.25 12.62 10.61
C THR A 312 6.55 12.17 9.94
N ASN A 313 7.15 11.10 10.48
CA ASN A 313 8.31 10.48 9.88
C ASN A 313 7.91 9.77 8.57
N GLU A 314 8.60 10.11 7.51
CA GLU A 314 8.37 9.55 6.17
C GLU A 314 9.57 8.74 5.65
N GLY A 315 10.53 8.48 6.51
CA GLY A 315 11.69 7.65 6.23
C GLY A 315 12.83 7.93 7.20
N ILE A 316 13.64 6.92 7.42
CA ILE A 316 14.81 6.98 8.29
C ILE A 316 16.07 6.55 7.53
N MET A 317 17.23 6.92 8.05
CA MET A 317 18.51 6.47 7.53
C MET A 317 19.50 6.21 8.65
N HIS A 318 20.44 5.31 8.39
CA HIS A 318 21.61 5.13 9.24
C HIS A 318 22.73 6.08 8.83
N GLU A 319 23.43 6.70 9.77
CA GLU A 319 24.43 7.74 9.50
C GLU A 319 25.69 7.24 8.76
N THR A 320 26.06 5.97 8.96
CA THR A 320 27.34 5.41 8.48
C THR A 320 27.20 4.15 7.63
N ARG A 321 26.00 3.54 7.60
CA ARG A 321 25.72 2.32 6.81
C ARG A 321 24.78 2.67 5.65
N PRO A 322 24.81 1.94 4.54
CA PRO A 322 23.93 2.16 3.39
C PRO A 322 22.50 1.62 3.68
N ILE A 323 21.86 2.16 4.71
CA ILE A 323 20.52 1.77 5.13
C ILE A 323 19.64 3.00 5.11
N PHE A 324 18.58 2.97 4.36
CA PHE A 324 17.62 4.05 4.27
C PHE A 324 16.21 3.52 3.97
N THR A 325 15.21 4.33 4.24
CA THR A 325 13.81 3.93 4.08
C THR A 325 12.96 5.10 3.55
N ALA A 326 11.84 4.76 2.94
CA ALA A 326 10.78 5.70 2.56
C ALA A 326 9.43 5.13 3.00
N GLN A 327 8.59 5.96 3.63
CA GLN A 327 7.22 5.56 4.01
C GLN A 327 6.25 5.66 2.84
N PHE A 328 6.54 6.53 1.89
CA PHE A 328 5.80 6.74 0.64
C PHE A 328 6.20 5.72 -0.44
N TYR A 329 5.46 5.70 -1.54
CA TYR A 329 5.76 4.90 -2.72
C TYR A 329 6.67 5.69 -3.68
N PRO A 330 7.95 5.30 -3.85
CA PRO A 330 8.87 6.03 -4.72
C PRO A 330 8.68 5.73 -6.21
N ASP A 331 7.98 4.64 -6.56
CA ASP A 331 7.75 4.15 -7.92
C ASP A 331 6.74 4.97 -8.72
N ALA A 332 6.07 5.95 -8.08
CA ALA A 332 5.16 6.90 -8.73
C ALA A 332 4.01 6.27 -9.52
N ASN A 333 3.59 5.06 -9.18
CA ASN A 333 2.55 4.34 -9.92
C ASN A 333 1.32 3.99 -9.04
N PRO A 334 0.25 4.82 -9.07
CA PRO A 334 0.13 6.12 -9.72
C PRO A 334 0.63 7.25 -8.83
N GLY A 335 1.31 8.24 -9.39
CA GLY A 335 1.74 9.40 -8.62
C GLY A 335 2.80 10.27 -9.27
N PRO A 336 3.37 11.21 -8.50
CA PRO A 336 4.47 12.06 -8.94
C PRO A 336 5.77 11.27 -9.08
N THR A 337 6.57 11.60 -10.08
CA THR A 337 7.87 10.97 -10.39
C THR A 337 9.05 11.56 -9.61
N ASP A 338 8.81 12.51 -8.70
CA ASP A 338 9.82 13.26 -7.96
C ASP A 338 10.80 12.37 -7.16
N THR A 339 10.41 11.16 -6.85
CA THR A 339 11.14 10.25 -5.95
C THR A 339 11.70 8.99 -6.63
N GLU A 340 11.53 8.84 -7.94
CA GLU A 340 12.10 7.71 -8.70
C GLU A 340 13.62 7.60 -8.54
N VAL A 341 14.31 8.73 -8.31
CA VAL A 341 15.75 8.80 -8.02
C VAL A 341 16.18 7.95 -6.81
N LEU A 342 15.27 7.56 -5.94
CA LEU A 342 15.60 6.68 -4.81
C LEU A 342 15.95 5.24 -5.22
N TYR A 343 15.69 4.88 -6.47
CA TYR A 343 16.04 3.58 -7.03
C TYR A 343 17.40 3.58 -7.77
N GLU A 344 18.02 4.75 -8.00
CA GLU A 344 19.34 4.92 -8.58
C GLU A 344 20.46 4.75 -7.53
#